data_b5aaafe84fa36639b471ef1917d88804
#
_entry.id   b5aaafe84fa36639b471ef1917d88804
#
_cell.length_a   1.000
_cell.length_b   1.000
_cell.length_c   1.000
_cell.angle_alpha   90.00
_cell.angle_beta   90.00
_cell.angle_gamma   90.00
#
_symmetry.space_group_name_H-M   'P 1'
#
loop_
_entity.id
_entity.type
_entity.pdbx_description
1 polymer ?
#
loop_
_entity_poly.entity_id
_entity_poly.type
_entity_poly.pdbx_seq_one_letter_code
_entity_poly.pdbx_strand_id
1 'polypeptide(L)'
;MLRPILAVLAFATALPVAAETDTLHYNMVEFAESANLEITRDTMTAHFSINAEGKDRATVNKAFQKKFNDFNKAVQNNKLQAELLRRSASPRHEYNNNGKRIQTGWEEVASFKVEGKDFDAINRLIDETLQSATLNRISFSISKEKREAAVDQVSKAAILRFKDRAQDLAKTLGFSNYKIVKLNLGHIGNRSIDDRLGFARTKMMSAESSIVRSAASDENNTIQAPSPGSEEISITVIGSVQM
;
A
#
# COMPACT_ATOMS: atom_id res chain seq x y z
N MET A 1 80.68 -45.05 8.58
CA MET A 1 79.41 -44.39 9.06
C MET A 1 78.85 -43.63 7.91
N LEU A 2 77.94 -44.24 7.12
CA LEU A 2 77.23 -43.57 6.00
C LEU A 2 75.97 -42.95 6.48
N ARG A 3 75.76 -41.63 6.23
CA ARG A 3 74.51 -40.90 6.44
C ARG A 3 73.72 -40.90 5.11
N PRO A 4 72.49 -41.33 5.06
CA PRO A 4 71.67 -41.15 3.86
C PRO A 4 71.05 -39.73 3.86
N ILE A 5 71.23 -39.04 2.71
CA ILE A 5 70.59 -37.76 2.40
C ILE A 5 69.18 -38.09 1.83
N LEU A 6 68.16 -37.62 2.58
CA LEU A 6 66.74 -37.76 2.14
C LEU A 6 66.44 -36.58 1.22
N ALA A 7 66.23 -36.85 -0.05
CA ALA A 7 65.75 -35.85 -1.04
C ALA A 7 64.22 -35.78 -0.96
N VAL A 8 63.69 -34.64 -0.50
CA VAL A 8 62.26 -34.35 -0.50
C VAL A 8 61.90 -33.79 -1.89
N LEU A 9 61.16 -34.58 -2.67
CA LEU A 9 60.63 -34.15 -3.95
C LEU A 9 59.30 -33.35 -3.69
N ALA A 10 59.31 -32.05 -3.85
CA ALA A 10 58.13 -31.21 -3.76
C ALA A 10 57.31 -31.31 -5.07
N PHE A 11 56.18 -31.99 -5.04
CA PHE A 11 55.21 -32.01 -6.13
C PHE A 11 54.40 -30.71 -6.08
N ALA A 12 54.68 -29.80 -7.00
CA ALA A 12 53.85 -28.61 -7.23
C ALA A 12 52.62 -29.01 -8.04
N THR A 13 51.49 -29.17 -7.41
CA THR A 13 50.18 -29.34 -8.08
C THR A 13 49.74 -27.99 -8.63
N ALA A 14 49.91 -27.79 -9.93
CA ALA A 14 49.29 -26.67 -10.64
C ALA A 14 47.78 -26.92 -10.71
N LEU A 15 46.99 -26.17 -9.94
CA LEU A 15 45.53 -26.11 -10.10
C LEU A 15 45.21 -25.39 -11.39
N PRO A 16 44.37 -25.95 -12.29
CA PRO A 16 43.91 -25.19 -13.44
C PRO A 16 43.03 -24.05 -12.95
N VAL A 17 43.47 -22.82 -13.12
CA VAL A 17 42.65 -21.64 -13.04
C VAL A 17 41.72 -21.71 -14.26
N ALA A 18 40.47 -22.07 -14.05
CA ALA A 18 39.42 -21.90 -15.03
C ALA A 18 39.24 -20.37 -15.24
N ALA A 19 39.87 -19.86 -16.27
CA ALA A 19 39.56 -18.51 -16.76
C ALA A 19 38.11 -18.58 -17.24
N GLU A 20 37.19 -17.89 -16.54
CA GLU A 20 35.89 -17.56 -17.11
C GLU A 20 36.16 -16.76 -18.39
N THR A 21 35.95 -17.39 -19.53
CA THR A 21 35.97 -16.71 -20.81
C THR A 21 34.74 -15.80 -20.82
N ASP A 22 34.92 -14.51 -20.52
CA ASP A 22 33.95 -13.47 -20.83
C ASP A 22 33.69 -13.55 -22.35
N THR A 23 32.57 -14.19 -22.69
CA THR A 23 32.11 -14.22 -24.07
C THR A 23 31.70 -12.79 -24.43
N LEU A 24 32.52 -12.14 -25.24
CA LEU A 24 32.19 -10.82 -25.78
C LEU A 24 30.92 -10.91 -26.61
N HIS A 25 29.83 -10.42 -26.03
CA HIS A 25 28.53 -10.34 -26.70
C HIS A 25 28.50 -9.07 -27.56
N TYR A 26 28.72 -9.25 -28.84
CA TYR A 26 28.62 -8.16 -29.81
C TYR A 26 27.15 -7.81 -30.07
N ASN A 27 26.92 -6.51 -30.38
CA ASN A 27 25.59 -5.98 -30.75
C ASN A 27 24.51 -6.18 -29.68
N MET A 28 24.88 -6.17 -28.40
CA MET A 28 23.93 -6.23 -27.28
C MET A 28 23.55 -4.82 -26.83
N VAL A 29 22.26 -4.59 -26.68
CA VAL A 29 21.72 -3.36 -26.11
C VAL A 29 20.86 -3.71 -24.92
N GLU A 30 21.11 -3.08 -23.79
CA GLU A 30 20.28 -3.20 -22.57
C GLU A 30 19.56 -1.88 -22.32
N PHE A 31 18.26 -1.95 -22.05
CA PHE A 31 17.43 -0.79 -21.75
C PHE A 31 16.23 -1.17 -20.91
N ALA A 32 15.54 -0.16 -20.42
CA ALA A 32 14.32 -0.30 -19.63
C ALA A 32 13.19 0.54 -20.24
N GLU A 33 11.98 -0.01 -20.21
CA GLU A 33 10.75 0.69 -20.57
C GLU A 33 9.71 0.53 -19.47
N SER A 34 8.90 1.57 -19.26
CA SER A 34 7.89 1.59 -18.23
C SER A 34 6.51 1.90 -18.79
N ALA A 35 5.50 1.30 -18.17
CA ALA A 35 4.11 1.71 -18.36
C ALA A 35 3.49 2.00 -17.00
N ASN A 36 2.49 2.87 -16.98
CA ASN A 36 1.72 3.22 -15.81
C ASN A 36 0.23 3.29 -16.12
N LEU A 37 -0.59 3.10 -15.10
CA LEU A 37 -2.04 3.21 -15.15
C LEU A 37 -2.54 3.83 -13.84
N GLU A 38 -3.34 4.88 -13.96
CA GLU A 38 -4.03 5.48 -12.85
C GLU A 38 -5.37 4.78 -12.62
N ILE A 39 -5.65 4.42 -11.35
CA ILE A 39 -6.82 3.64 -10.97
C ILE A 39 -7.50 4.30 -9.78
N THR A 40 -8.79 4.59 -9.92
CA THR A 40 -9.62 5.07 -8.82
C THR A 40 -9.78 3.98 -7.77
N ARG A 41 -9.60 4.33 -6.50
CA ARG A 41 -9.83 3.43 -5.36
C ARG A 41 -11.33 3.10 -5.28
N ASP A 42 -11.64 1.84 -5.05
CA ASP A 42 -13.01 1.29 -5.08
C ASP A 42 -13.40 0.58 -3.80
N THR A 43 -12.54 0.62 -2.80
CA THR A 43 -12.75 -0.05 -1.51
C THR A 43 -12.53 0.94 -0.38
N MET A 44 -13.52 1.06 0.50
CA MET A 44 -13.46 1.85 1.72
C MET A 44 -13.31 0.92 2.92
N THR A 45 -12.37 1.23 3.80
CA THR A 45 -12.15 0.52 5.06
C THR A 45 -12.35 1.48 6.21
N ALA A 46 -13.28 1.15 7.11
CA ALA A 46 -13.55 1.88 8.34
C ALA A 46 -13.13 1.04 9.55
N HIS A 47 -12.39 1.65 10.47
CA HIS A 47 -11.98 1.04 11.73
C HIS A 47 -12.79 1.61 12.88
N PHE A 48 -13.44 0.74 13.63
CA PHE A 48 -14.27 1.09 14.79
C PHE A 48 -13.68 0.53 16.07
N SER A 49 -13.97 1.18 17.18
CA SER A 49 -13.74 0.65 18.52
C SER A 49 -15.00 0.76 19.35
N ILE A 50 -15.28 -0.28 20.14
CA ILE A 50 -16.31 -0.29 21.16
C ILE A 50 -15.61 -0.34 22.50
N ASN A 51 -15.95 0.60 23.38
CA ASN A 51 -15.36 0.70 24.71
C ASN A 51 -16.47 0.76 25.78
N ALA A 52 -16.27 0.04 26.87
CA ALA A 52 -17.04 0.18 28.09
C ALA A 52 -16.10 0.16 29.31
N GLU A 53 -16.33 1.05 30.24
CA GLU A 53 -15.54 1.16 31.47
C GLU A 53 -16.45 1.35 32.69
N GLY A 54 -15.96 0.99 33.85
CA GLY A 54 -16.68 1.13 35.12
C GLY A 54 -15.98 0.45 36.30
N LYS A 55 -16.57 0.56 37.47
CA LYS A 55 -15.99 0.01 38.72
C LYS A 55 -16.09 -1.50 38.80
N ASP A 56 -17.21 -2.07 38.32
CA ASP A 56 -17.52 -3.49 38.43
C ASP A 56 -17.43 -4.18 37.07
N ARG A 57 -16.79 -5.35 37.03
CA ARG A 57 -16.57 -6.13 35.82
C ARG A 57 -17.85 -6.58 35.13
N ALA A 58 -18.86 -7.02 35.91
CA ALA A 58 -20.11 -7.52 35.36
C ALA A 58 -20.92 -6.38 34.71
N THR A 59 -20.92 -5.21 35.33
CA THR A 59 -21.54 -3.99 34.81
C THR A 59 -20.87 -3.53 33.52
N VAL A 60 -19.53 -3.54 33.46
CA VAL A 60 -18.75 -3.19 32.25
C VAL A 60 -19.08 -4.16 31.12
N ASN A 61 -19.08 -5.46 31.39
CA ASN A 61 -19.41 -6.45 30.38
C ASN A 61 -20.86 -6.29 29.86
N LYS A 62 -21.85 -6.01 30.72
CA LYS A 62 -23.22 -5.75 30.29
C LYS A 62 -23.34 -4.51 29.41
N ALA A 63 -22.66 -3.43 29.77
CA ALA A 63 -22.61 -2.21 28.97
C ALA A 63 -21.92 -2.43 27.61
N PHE A 64 -20.82 -3.17 27.62
CA PHE A 64 -20.12 -3.58 26.40
C PHE A 64 -21.02 -4.41 25.47
N GLN A 65 -21.68 -5.44 26.01
CA GLN A 65 -22.57 -6.31 25.22
C GLN A 65 -23.72 -5.51 24.57
N LYS A 66 -24.29 -4.53 25.29
CA LYS A 66 -25.31 -3.65 24.69
C LYS A 66 -24.77 -2.92 23.48
N LYS A 67 -23.65 -2.20 23.61
CA LYS A 67 -23.01 -1.46 22.52
C LYS A 67 -22.64 -2.37 21.35
N PHE A 68 -22.09 -3.54 21.65
CA PHE A 68 -21.71 -4.55 20.66
C PHE A 68 -22.93 -5.06 19.87
N ASN A 69 -24.05 -5.35 20.55
CA ASN A 69 -25.26 -5.78 19.88
C ASN A 69 -25.86 -4.67 19.01
N ASP A 70 -25.84 -3.42 19.47
CA ASP A 70 -26.33 -2.27 18.70
C ASP A 70 -25.45 -2.06 17.45
N PHE A 71 -24.13 -2.13 17.59
CA PHE A 71 -23.20 -2.10 16.46
C PHE A 71 -23.45 -3.22 15.45
N ASN A 72 -23.58 -4.48 15.92
CA ASN A 72 -23.83 -5.61 15.04
C ASN A 72 -25.16 -5.50 14.28
N LYS A 73 -26.22 -4.98 14.92
CA LYS A 73 -27.50 -4.73 14.25
C LYS A 73 -27.32 -3.71 13.12
N ALA A 74 -26.60 -2.61 13.36
CA ALA A 74 -26.33 -1.60 12.35
C ALA A 74 -25.51 -2.18 11.19
N VAL A 75 -24.50 -3.01 11.45
CA VAL A 75 -23.73 -3.72 10.42
C VAL A 75 -24.62 -4.60 9.54
N GLN A 76 -25.52 -5.39 10.17
CA GLN A 76 -26.44 -6.27 9.45
C GLN A 76 -27.47 -5.48 8.63
N ASN A 77 -28.04 -4.41 9.19
CA ASN A 77 -29.01 -3.55 8.51
C ASN A 77 -28.44 -2.95 7.23
N ASN A 78 -27.17 -2.58 7.26
CA ASN A 78 -26.46 -2.04 6.10
C ASN A 78 -25.87 -3.13 5.19
N LYS A 79 -26.15 -4.42 5.43
CA LYS A 79 -25.66 -5.58 4.66
C LYS A 79 -24.13 -5.63 4.57
N LEU A 80 -23.45 -5.13 5.60
CA LEU A 80 -22.00 -5.11 5.71
C LEU A 80 -21.51 -6.29 6.57
N GLN A 81 -20.21 -6.51 6.56
CA GLN A 81 -19.54 -7.47 7.44
C GLN A 81 -18.49 -6.75 8.27
N ALA A 82 -18.46 -7.05 9.55
CA ALA A 82 -17.44 -6.53 10.46
C ALA A 82 -16.49 -7.67 10.88
N GLU A 83 -15.22 -7.45 10.69
CA GLU A 83 -14.15 -8.33 11.17
C GLU A 83 -13.70 -7.87 12.55
N LEU A 84 -13.73 -8.76 13.54
CA LEU A 84 -13.18 -8.49 14.86
C LEU A 84 -11.67 -8.60 14.81
N LEU A 85 -10.96 -7.49 14.98
CA LEU A 85 -9.49 -7.45 15.00
C LEU A 85 -8.92 -7.79 16.38
N ARG A 86 -9.56 -7.27 17.43
CA ARG A 86 -9.11 -7.45 18.81
C ARG A 86 -10.27 -7.27 19.77
N ARG A 87 -10.25 -8.03 20.88
CA ARG A 87 -11.09 -7.80 22.08
C ARG A 87 -10.25 -8.04 23.31
N SER A 88 -10.36 -7.17 24.30
CA SER A 88 -9.69 -7.33 25.60
C SER A 88 -10.55 -6.77 26.72
N ALA A 89 -10.47 -7.42 27.88
CA ALA A 89 -11.04 -6.94 29.12
C ALA A 89 -9.93 -6.90 30.17
N SER A 90 -9.66 -5.74 30.76
CA SER A 90 -8.54 -5.55 31.67
C SER A 90 -8.94 -4.68 32.87
N PRO A 91 -8.28 -4.88 34.05
CA PRO A 91 -8.45 -3.98 35.16
C PRO A 91 -7.80 -2.61 34.88
N ARG A 92 -8.53 -1.55 35.19
CA ARG A 92 -7.98 -0.18 35.17
C ARG A 92 -7.24 0.10 36.46
N HIS A 93 -6.10 0.78 36.33
CA HIS A 93 -5.27 1.15 37.47
C HIS A 93 -4.91 2.62 37.38
N GLU A 94 -4.85 3.23 38.55
CA GLU A 94 -4.33 4.59 38.73
C GLU A 94 -3.23 4.58 39.81
N TYR A 95 -2.32 5.56 39.76
CA TYR A 95 -1.33 5.76 40.78
C TYR A 95 -1.87 6.80 41.78
N ASN A 96 -1.88 6.44 43.07
CA ASN A 96 -2.26 7.39 44.10
C ASN A 96 -1.11 8.40 44.36
N ASN A 97 -1.37 9.40 45.22
CA ASN A 97 -0.39 10.43 45.57
C ASN A 97 0.93 9.89 46.18
N ASN A 98 0.94 8.63 46.63
CA ASN A 98 2.12 7.96 47.19
C ASN A 98 2.80 7.05 46.15
N GLY A 99 2.45 7.13 44.85
CA GLY A 99 3.03 6.33 43.80
C GLY A 99 2.61 4.84 43.81
N LYS A 100 1.61 4.46 44.62
CA LYS A 100 1.11 3.10 44.69
C LYS A 100 0.04 2.87 43.61
N ARG A 101 0.17 1.80 42.82
CA ARG A 101 -0.82 1.37 41.83
C ARG A 101 -2.06 0.79 42.52
N ILE A 102 -3.22 1.39 42.26
CA ILE A 102 -4.52 0.95 42.78
C ILE A 102 -5.42 0.61 41.60
N GLN A 103 -6.16 -0.50 41.72
CA GLN A 103 -7.20 -0.83 40.76
C GLN A 103 -8.41 0.08 40.97
N THR A 104 -8.82 0.83 39.95
CA THR A 104 -9.93 1.78 40.00
C THR A 104 -11.18 1.28 39.28
N GLY A 105 -11.05 0.19 38.51
CA GLY A 105 -12.17 -0.38 37.79
C GLY A 105 -11.75 -1.41 36.75
N TRP A 106 -12.60 -1.55 35.75
CA TRP A 106 -12.44 -2.43 34.60
C TRP A 106 -12.72 -1.69 33.32
N GLU A 107 -12.08 -2.13 32.27
CA GLU A 107 -12.30 -1.65 30.90
C GLU A 107 -12.42 -2.86 29.96
N GLU A 108 -13.37 -2.79 29.03
CA GLU A 108 -13.51 -3.76 27.95
C GLU A 108 -13.52 -3.01 26.61
N VAL A 109 -12.61 -3.41 25.69
CA VAL A 109 -12.43 -2.79 24.39
C VAL A 109 -12.44 -3.85 23.31
N ALA A 110 -13.12 -3.55 22.21
CA ALA A 110 -13.00 -4.31 20.97
C ALA A 110 -12.76 -3.39 19.78
N SER A 111 -11.97 -3.85 18.82
CA SER A 111 -11.69 -3.15 17.56
C SER A 111 -12.20 -3.97 16.39
N PHE A 112 -12.84 -3.29 15.46
CA PHE A 112 -13.45 -3.88 14.28
C PHE A 112 -12.96 -3.19 13.01
N LYS A 113 -12.90 -3.96 11.93
CA LYS A 113 -12.72 -3.48 10.58
C LYS A 113 -13.99 -3.78 9.79
N VAL A 114 -14.50 -2.78 9.08
CA VAL A 114 -15.57 -2.93 8.09
C VAL A 114 -15.02 -2.48 6.76
N GLU A 115 -15.15 -3.33 5.75
CA GLU A 115 -14.61 -3.07 4.41
C GLU A 115 -15.69 -3.34 3.37
N GLY A 116 -15.77 -2.47 2.35
CA GLY A 116 -16.75 -2.62 1.29
C GLY A 116 -16.55 -1.65 0.14
N LYS A 117 -17.25 -1.95 -0.97
CA LYS A 117 -17.30 -1.10 -2.18
C LYS A 117 -18.49 -0.13 -2.18
N ASP A 118 -19.49 -0.39 -1.33
CA ASP A 118 -20.63 0.50 -1.11
C ASP A 118 -20.26 1.51 -0.01
N PHE A 119 -19.74 2.66 -0.44
CA PHE A 119 -19.32 3.74 0.46
C PHE A 119 -20.50 4.35 1.22
N ASP A 120 -21.67 4.39 0.58
CA ASP A 120 -22.88 4.95 1.20
C ASP A 120 -23.36 4.04 2.35
N ALA A 121 -23.26 2.72 2.19
CA ALA A 121 -23.59 1.78 3.26
C ALA A 121 -22.63 1.94 4.45
N ILE A 122 -21.33 2.16 4.21
CA ILE A 122 -20.35 2.40 5.29
C ILE A 122 -20.61 3.75 5.97
N ASN A 123 -20.93 4.80 5.21
CA ASN A 123 -21.26 6.11 5.78
C ASN A 123 -22.54 6.03 6.65
N ARG A 124 -23.59 5.34 6.19
CA ARG A 124 -24.79 5.10 7.01
C ARG A 124 -24.46 4.33 8.29
N LEU A 125 -23.59 3.31 8.21
CA LEU A 125 -23.12 2.58 9.39
C LEU A 125 -22.43 3.51 10.39
N ILE A 126 -21.58 4.43 9.92
CA ILE A 126 -20.88 5.41 10.76
C ILE A 126 -21.91 6.26 11.52
N ASP A 127 -22.90 6.78 10.82
CA ASP A 127 -23.94 7.65 11.41
C ASP A 127 -24.81 6.88 12.42
N GLU A 128 -25.22 5.65 12.11
CA GLU A 128 -26.03 4.80 12.98
C GLU A 128 -25.30 4.33 14.24
N THR A 129 -23.96 4.30 14.22
CA THR A 129 -23.16 3.74 15.32
C THR A 129 -22.52 4.78 16.23
N LEU A 130 -22.79 6.06 16.07
CA LEU A 130 -22.21 7.15 16.88
C LEU A 130 -22.35 6.96 18.40
N GLN A 131 -23.40 6.29 18.87
CA GLN A 131 -23.65 6.03 20.30
C GLN A 131 -23.07 4.69 20.79
N SER A 132 -22.79 3.75 19.88
CA SER A 132 -22.36 2.39 20.21
C SER A 132 -20.89 2.12 19.93
N ALA A 133 -20.31 2.80 18.94
CA ALA A 133 -18.92 2.63 18.53
C ALA A 133 -18.28 3.98 18.21
N THR A 134 -16.96 4.03 18.31
CA THR A 134 -16.15 5.18 17.89
C THR A 134 -15.47 4.84 16.58
N LEU A 135 -15.64 5.71 15.58
CA LEU A 135 -14.89 5.64 14.34
C LEU A 135 -13.45 6.13 14.59
N ASN A 136 -12.47 5.25 14.39
CA ASN A 136 -11.07 5.59 14.60
C ASN A 136 -10.39 6.10 13.31
N ARG A 137 -10.69 5.46 12.18
CA ARG A 137 -10.05 5.78 10.90
C ARG A 137 -10.88 5.31 9.72
N ILE A 138 -10.80 6.07 8.64
CA ILE A 138 -11.24 5.66 7.29
C ILE A 138 -10.02 5.64 6.38
N SER A 139 -9.95 4.66 5.49
CA SER A 139 -8.97 4.59 4.41
C SER A 139 -9.61 4.05 3.15
N PHE A 140 -9.04 4.42 2.00
CA PHE A 140 -9.47 3.95 0.70
C PHE A 140 -8.34 3.17 0.04
N SER A 141 -8.69 2.11 -0.69
CA SER A 141 -7.76 1.25 -1.41
C SER A 141 -8.37 0.76 -2.72
N ILE A 142 -7.54 0.15 -3.54
CA ILE A 142 -7.99 -0.58 -4.73
C ILE A 142 -8.28 -2.02 -4.31
N SER A 143 -9.42 -2.58 -4.72
CA SER A 143 -9.73 -4.00 -4.49
C SER A 143 -8.69 -4.92 -5.12
N LYS A 144 -8.52 -6.11 -4.56
CA LYS A 144 -7.55 -7.09 -5.04
C LYS A 144 -7.75 -7.42 -6.52
N GLU A 145 -8.98 -7.67 -6.93
CA GLU A 145 -9.34 -8.02 -8.30
C GLU A 145 -8.99 -6.89 -9.28
N LYS A 146 -9.31 -5.65 -8.90
CA LYS A 146 -9.03 -4.49 -9.72
C LYS A 146 -7.53 -4.21 -9.83
N ARG A 147 -6.79 -4.46 -8.73
CA ARG A 147 -5.33 -4.36 -8.71
C ARG A 147 -4.68 -5.41 -9.62
N GLU A 148 -5.10 -6.66 -9.53
CA GLU A 148 -4.59 -7.76 -10.37
C GLU A 148 -4.84 -7.46 -11.86
N ALA A 149 -6.05 -7.06 -12.23
CA ALA A 149 -6.37 -6.69 -13.60
C ALA A 149 -5.51 -5.52 -14.13
N ALA A 150 -5.24 -4.54 -13.28
CA ALA A 150 -4.41 -3.40 -13.63
C ALA A 150 -2.94 -3.80 -13.79
N VAL A 151 -2.40 -4.62 -12.89
CA VAL A 151 -1.04 -5.17 -13.01
C VAL A 151 -0.86 -5.92 -14.31
N ASP A 152 -1.82 -6.76 -14.71
CA ASP A 152 -1.79 -7.47 -15.99
C ASP A 152 -1.81 -6.52 -17.19
N GLN A 153 -2.67 -5.50 -17.14
CA GLN A 153 -2.77 -4.51 -18.20
C GLN A 153 -1.46 -3.71 -18.35
N VAL A 154 -0.90 -3.22 -17.24
CA VAL A 154 0.33 -2.43 -17.23
C VAL A 154 1.53 -3.28 -17.64
N SER A 155 1.59 -4.56 -17.21
CA SER A 155 2.64 -5.50 -17.62
C SER A 155 2.66 -5.69 -19.13
N LYS A 156 1.50 -5.94 -19.73
CA LYS A 156 1.37 -6.08 -21.19
C LYS A 156 1.79 -4.81 -21.91
N ALA A 157 1.36 -3.64 -21.41
CA ALA A 157 1.72 -2.36 -22.01
C ALA A 157 3.23 -2.08 -21.92
N ALA A 158 3.89 -2.39 -20.80
CA ALA A 158 5.33 -2.24 -20.64
C ALA A 158 6.11 -3.16 -21.58
N ILE A 159 5.70 -4.42 -21.73
CA ILE A 159 6.30 -5.38 -22.66
C ILE A 159 6.15 -4.91 -24.12
N LEU A 160 5.00 -4.40 -24.50
CA LEU A 160 4.79 -3.87 -25.85
C LEU A 160 5.69 -2.66 -26.11
N ARG A 161 5.77 -1.69 -25.19
CA ARG A 161 6.70 -0.56 -25.28
C ARG A 161 8.15 -1.01 -25.41
N PHE A 162 8.56 -2.02 -24.64
CA PHE A 162 9.89 -2.61 -24.76
C PHE A 162 10.15 -3.18 -26.16
N LYS A 163 9.20 -3.92 -26.73
CA LYS A 163 9.31 -4.47 -28.09
C LYS A 163 9.39 -3.38 -29.14
N ASP A 164 8.52 -2.36 -29.05
CA ASP A 164 8.51 -1.23 -29.99
C ASP A 164 9.83 -0.48 -29.93
N ARG A 165 10.36 -0.21 -28.71
CA ARG A 165 11.66 0.44 -28.52
C ARG A 165 12.82 -0.40 -29.09
N ALA A 166 12.79 -1.72 -28.88
CA ALA A 166 13.79 -2.63 -29.44
C ALA A 166 13.81 -2.57 -30.98
N GLN A 167 12.61 -2.55 -31.61
CA GLN A 167 12.48 -2.45 -33.04
C GLN A 167 13.00 -1.11 -33.59
N ASP A 168 12.71 -0.02 -32.91
CA ASP A 168 13.19 1.30 -33.29
C ASP A 168 14.71 1.44 -33.14
N LEU A 169 15.27 0.88 -32.07
CA LEU A 169 16.71 0.80 -31.86
C LEU A 169 17.42 0.00 -32.99
N ALA A 170 16.86 -1.18 -33.33
CA ALA A 170 17.39 -1.99 -34.41
C ALA A 170 17.43 -1.22 -35.72
N LYS A 171 16.33 -0.58 -36.12
CA LYS A 171 16.24 0.24 -37.35
C LYS A 171 17.26 1.40 -37.32
N THR A 172 17.35 2.12 -36.20
CA THR A 172 18.21 3.28 -36.04
C THR A 172 19.71 2.91 -36.17
N LEU A 173 20.06 1.71 -35.67
CA LEU A 173 21.41 1.17 -35.72
C LEU A 173 21.74 0.46 -37.05
N GLY A 174 20.77 0.39 -37.99
CA GLY A 174 20.96 -0.23 -39.32
C GLY A 174 20.73 -1.74 -39.34
N PHE A 175 20.14 -2.31 -38.32
CA PHE A 175 19.78 -3.73 -38.28
C PHE A 175 18.35 -3.96 -38.75
N SER A 176 18.07 -5.07 -39.40
CA SER A 176 16.73 -5.43 -39.89
C SER A 176 15.86 -6.12 -38.86
N ASN A 177 16.49 -6.82 -37.90
CA ASN A 177 15.81 -7.62 -36.87
C ASN A 177 16.55 -7.54 -35.53
N TYR A 178 15.88 -7.93 -34.47
CA TYR A 178 16.46 -8.13 -33.15
C TYR A 178 15.96 -9.42 -32.49
N LYS A 179 16.70 -9.91 -31.52
CA LYS A 179 16.34 -11.06 -30.67
C LYS A 179 16.38 -10.62 -29.21
N ILE A 180 15.29 -10.87 -28.46
CA ILE A 180 15.27 -10.67 -27.01
C ILE A 180 16.13 -11.76 -26.38
N VAL A 181 17.17 -11.36 -25.63
CA VAL A 181 18.08 -12.27 -24.92
C VAL A 181 17.66 -12.42 -23.47
N LYS A 182 17.27 -11.31 -22.85
CA LYS A 182 16.82 -11.28 -21.45
C LYS A 182 15.67 -10.30 -21.30
N LEU A 183 14.67 -10.70 -20.53
CA LEU A 183 13.55 -9.84 -20.16
C LEU A 183 13.21 -10.08 -18.69
N ASN A 184 13.29 -9.03 -17.90
CA ASN A 184 12.89 -9.01 -16.51
C ASN A 184 11.73 -8.02 -16.33
N LEU A 185 10.62 -8.51 -15.77
CA LEU A 185 9.62 -7.61 -15.21
C LEU A 185 10.15 -7.15 -13.85
N GLY A 186 10.47 -5.87 -13.79
CA GLY A 186 10.98 -5.24 -12.58
C GLY A 186 9.89 -5.08 -11.51
N HIS A 187 10.23 -4.30 -10.50
CA HIS A 187 9.35 -4.06 -9.36
C HIS A 187 8.04 -3.37 -9.78
N ILE A 188 6.93 -3.83 -9.18
CA ILE A 188 5.63 -3.15 -9.30
C ILE A 188 5.67 -1.93 -8.38
N GLY A 189 5.73 -0.74 -8.97
CA GLY A 189 5.65 0.51 -8.25
C GLY A 189 4.20 0.87 -7.93
N ASN A 190 3.94 1.35 -6.72
CA ASN A 190 2.66 1.87 -6.26
C ASN A 190 2.85 3.29 -5.74
N ARG A 191 2.10 4.24 -6.30
CA ARG A 191 2.10 5.62 -5.83
C ARG A 191 0.67 6.08 -5.57
N SER A 192 0.40 6.56 -4.35
CA SER A 192 -0.86 7.25 -4.04
C SER A 192 -0.86 8.61 -4.72
N ILE A 193 -1.86 8.87 -5.54
CA ILE A 193 -2.13 10.20 -6.08
C ILE A 193 -3.15 10.83 -5.15
N ASP A 194 -2.70 11.78 -4.33
CA ASP A 194 -3.59 12.58 -3.50
C ASP A 194 -4.01 13.80 -4.30
N ASP A 195 -5.32 13.95 -4.54
CA ASP A 195 -5.91 15.10 -5.22
C ASP A 195 -5.58 16.45 -4.54
N ARG A 196 -5.10 16.40 -3.28
CA ARG A 196 -4.64 17.59 -2.55
C ARG A 196 -3.45 18.30 -3.21
N LEU A 197 -2.66 17.61 -4.04
CA LEU A 197 -1.55 18.22 -4.78
C LEU A 197 -2.05 19.07 -5.99
N GLY A 198 -3.25 18.80 -6.50
CA GLY A 198 -3.89 19.62 -7.54
C GLY A 198 -4.16 21.06 -7.07
N PHE A 199 -4.65 21.23 -5.85
CA PHE A 199 -4.91 22.54 -5.28
C PHE A 199 -3.66 23.36 -4.94
N ALA A 200 -2.53 22.72 -4.64
CA ALA A 200 -1.27 23.40 -4.35
C ALA A 200 -0.60 23.97 -5.63
N ARG A 201 -0.72 23.28 -6.77
CA ARG A 201 -0.19 23.77 -8.05
C ARG A 201 -0.98 24.97 -8.59
N THR A 202 -2.31 24.96 -8.44
CA THR A 202 -3.15 26.10 -8.86
C THR A 202 -2.90 27.34 -8.00
N LYS A 203 -2.57 27.16 -6.70
CA LYS A 203 -2.31 28.24 -5.78
C LYS A 203 -0.93 28.91 -5.99
N MET A 204 0.05 28.21 -6.54
CA MET A 204 1.36 28.80 -6.88
C MET A 204 1.36 29.62 -8.19
N MET A 205 0.43 29.35 -9.11
CA MET A 205 0.31 30.14 -10.35
C MET A 205 -0.61 31.36 -10.23
N SER A 206 -1.34 31.52 -9.13
CA SER A 206 -2.26 32.66 -8.90
C SER A 206 -1.78 33.68 -7.88
N ALA A 207 -0.54 33.62 -7.43
CA ALA A 207 0.00 34.56 -6.43
C ALA A 207 0.47 35.92 -7.02
N GLU A 208 0.26 36.18 -8.30
CA GLU A 208 0.74 37.40 -8.97
C GLU A 208 -0.36 38.33 -9.50
N SER A 209 -1.61 38.17 -9.11
CA SER A 209 -2.61 39.22 -9.31
C SER A 209 -3.84 38.97 -8.44
N SER A 210 -3.96 39.67 -7.33
CA SER A 210 -5.18 40.36 -6.97
C SER A 210 -5.16 40.86 -5.50
N ILE A 211 -4.82 42.09 -5.39
CA ILE A 211 -5.46 42.98 -4.43
C ILE A 211 -6.86 43.26 -4.99
N VAL A 212 -7.89 43.24 -4.08
CA VAL A 212 -9.26 43.77 -4.18
C VAL A 212 -10.37 42.74 -4.44
N ARG A 213 -11.15 42.65 -3.40
CA ARG A 213 -12.61 42.59 -3.19
C ARG A 213 -13.12 41.37 -2.45
N SER A 214 -13.38 41.57 -1.18
CA SER A 214 -14.64 41.78 -0.45
C SER A 214 -15.84 40.91 -0.84
N ALA A 215 -16.24 40.11 0.16
CA ALA A 215 -17.61 39.77 0.57
C ALA A 215 -18.62 39.38 -0.51
N ALA A 216 -18.84 38.10 -0.62
CA ALA A 216 -20.15 37.54 -0.83
C ALA A 216 -20.18 36.16 -0.13
N SER A 217 -20.99 36.09 0.91
CA SER A 217 -21.39 34.86 1.57
C SER A 217 -22.21 34.03 0.60
N ASP A 218 -21.66 32.95 0.08
CA ASP A 218 -22.44 31.87 -0.53
C ASP A 218 -22.55 30.73 0.46
N GLU A 219 -23.73 30.66 1.09
CA GLU A 219 -24.23 29.56 1.90
C GLU A 219 -24.55 28.34 0.98
N ASN A 220 -23.54 27.71 0.45
CA ASN A 220 -23.63 26.37 -0.14
C ASN A 220 -22.31 25.64 0.09
N ASN A 221 -21.90 25.56 1.37
CA ASN A 221 -20.83 24.67 1.78
C ASN A 221 -21.39 23.25 1.90
N THR A 222 -21.81 22.68 0.76
CA THR A 222 -22.02 21.24 0.67
C THR A 222 -20.66 20.62 0.91
N ILE A 223 -20.42 20.05 2.10
CA ILE A 223 -19.25 19.25 2.38
C ILE A 223 -19.30 18.09 1.38
N GLN A 224 -18.59 18.26 0.27
CA GLN A 224 -18.49 17.22 -0.74
C GLN A 224 -17.84 16.03 -0.06
N ALA A 225 -18.51 14.87 -0.11
CA ALA A 225 -17.96 13.64 0.45
C ALA A 225 -16.53 13.43 -0.10
N PRO A 226 -15.55 13.11 0.76
CA PRO A 226 -14.17 13.01 0.32
C PRO A 226 -14.07 12.00 -0.83
N SER A 227 -13.51 12.43 -1.95
CA SER A 227 -13.21 11.55 -3.09
C SER A 227 -12.26 10.43 -2.62
N PRO A 228 -12.46 9.18 -3.02
CA PRO A 228 -11.58 8.08 -2.65
C PRO A 228 -10.15 8.25 -3.17
N GLY A 229 -9.93 9.21 -4.10
CA GLY A 229 -8.65 9.42 -4.77
C GLY A 229 -8.27 8.26 -5.70
N SER A 230 -7.10 8.39 -6.31
CA SER A 230 -6.56 7.38 -7.23
C SER A 230 -5.19 6.87 -6.78
N GLU A 231 -4.74 5.81 -7.42
CA GLU A 231 -3.45 5.19 -7.21
C GLU A 231 -2.82 4.89 -8.57
N GLU A 232 -1.57 5.24 -8.75
CA GLU A 232 -0.82 4.91 -9.96
C GLU A 232 -0.09 3.57 -9.75
N ILE A 233 -0.34 2.62 -10.64
CA ILE A 233 0.42 1.38 -10.74
C ILE A 233 1.37 1.52 -11.91
N SER A 234 2.67 1.30 -11.67
CA SER A 234 3.71 1.34 -12.70
C SER A 234 4.51 0.05 -12.71
N ILE A 235 4.90 -0.39 -13.91
CA ILE A 235 5.77 -1.56 -14.11
C ILE A 235 6.87 -1.18 -15.08
N THR A 236 8.10 -1.53 -14.70
CA THR A 236 9.28 -1.36 -15.54
C THR A 236 9.74 -2.72 -16.05
N VAL A 237 9.92 -2.83 -17.34
CA VAL A 237 10.53 -3.98 -18.00
C VAL A 237 11.98 -3.62 -18.30
N ILE A 238 12.91 -4.43 -17.84
CA ILE A 238 14.34 -4.30 -18.08
C ILE A 238 14.77 -5.51 -18.90
N GLY A 239 15.50 -5.29 -19.96
CA GLY A 239 15.96 -6.40 -20.77
C GLY A 239 17.11 -6.06 -21.72
N SER A 240 17.68 -7.09 -22.30
CA SER A 240 18.70 -6.99 -23.31
C SER A 240 18.24 -7.64 -24.61
N VAL A 241 18.59 -7.00 -25.70
CA VAL A 241 18.35 -7.48 -27.07
C VAL A 241 19.67 -7.57 -27.83
N GLN A 242 19.74 -8.53 -28.69
CA GLN A 242 20.83 -8.68 -29.67
C GLN A 242 20.31 -8.22 -31.03
N MET A 243 21.09 -7.38 -31.66
CA MET A 243 20.85 -6.83 -33.02
C MET A 243 21.47 -7.71 -34.08
#